data_906b5582de32ca29a39f58ce74b45366
#
_entry.id   906b5582de32ca29a39f58ce74b45366
#
_cell.length_a   1.000
_cell.length_b   1.000
_cell.length_c   1.000
_cell.angle_alpha   90.00
_cell.angle_beta   90.00
_cell.angle_gamma   90.00
#
_symmetry.space_group_name_H-M   'P 1'
#
loop_
_entity.id
_entity.type
_entity.pdbx_description
1 polymer ?
#
loop_
_entity_poly.entity_id
_entity_poly.type
_entity_poly.pdbx_seq_one_letter_code
_entity_poly.pdbx_strand_id
1 'polypeptide(L)'
;MRSVSPALACRFLRRRVKPRLTFAQTLTEAARAFALNFPYEAPEGGFRRQRLGGVPTETCGAGTPLLYLHGGAFFAGTPKSYRPIAAGFAAQGFQVFTPAYRLAPRHIFPAAFEDARAAFAALAEERGAVALAGDSAGAGLALGVMAARRRDGESLPGAAALFSPWTDLAVTGASARENEGRDPMFTRKMLKTASHAYLAGASPRDPRASPLYAELSGLPPLMIHVAEDELLRDDALRFVARARRAGVETTLRLWPRVPHCWQLAQGVMAEGLASLQEAAGFLRERAK
;
A
#
# COMPACT_ATOMS: atom_id res chain seq x y z
N MET A 1 -9.28 18.13 17.23
CA MET A 1 -9.74 18.20 15.83
C MET A 1 -11.12 17.56 15.68
N ARG A 2 -12.00 18.06 14.78
CA ARG A 2 -13.29 17.39 14.52
C ARG A 2 -13.05 16.07 13.81
N SER A 3 -13.56 14.97 14.36
CA SER A 3 -13.49 13.65 13.73
C SER A 3 -14.34 13.62 12.45
N VAL A 4 -13.78 13.09 11.37
CA VAL A 4 -14.49 12.86 10.10
C VAL A 4 -15.04 11.44 10.13
N SER A 5 -16.38 11.30 10.06
CA SER A 5 -16.98 9.96 9.98
C SER A 5 -16.69 9.29 8.64
N PRO A 6 -16.60 7.95 8.59
CA PRO A 6 -16.43 7.19 7.33
C PRO A 6 -17.49 7.54 6.28
N ALA A 7 -18.74 7.74 6.70
CA ALA A 7 -19.84 8.11 5.80
C ALA A 7 -19.60 9.45 5.11
N LEU A 8 -19.09 10.46 5.85
CA LEU A 8 -18.75 11.76 5.29
C LEU A 8 -17.56 11.67 4.34
N ALA A 9 -16.52 10.89 4.70
CA ALA A 9 -15.37 10.63 3.83
C ALA A 9 -15.79 9.93 2.54
N CYS A 10 -16.59 8.87 2.61
CA CYS A 10 -17.12 8.17 1.43
C CYS A 10 -17.97 9.09 0.55
N ARG A 11 -18.82 9.95 1.15
CA ARG A 11 -19.62 10.95 0.41
C ARG A 11 -18.75 11.97 -0.31
N PHE A 12 -17.69 12.47 0.35
CA PHE A 12 -16.72 13.39 -0.25
C PHE A 12 -16.00 12.73 -1.43
N LEU A 13 -15.45 11.53 -1.24
CA LEU A 13 -14.74 10.78 -2.29
C LEU A 13 -15.66 10.51 -3.49
N ARG A 14 -16.90 10.07 -3.26
CA ARG A 14 -17.87 9.80 -4.31
C ARG A 14 -18.26 11.02 -5.12
N ARG A 15 -18.30 12.20 -4.49
CA ARG A 15 -18.70 13.46 -5.16
C ARG A 15 -17.53 14.25 -5.76
N ARG A 16 -16.33 14.16 -5.17
CA ARG A 16 -15.20 15.03 -5.52
C ARG A 16 -14.01 14.31 -6.13
N VAL A 17 -13.80 13.04 -5.80
CA VAL A 17 -12.61 12.28 -6.24
C VAL A 17 -13.00 11.30 -7.35
N LYS A 18 -13.98 10.44 -7.13
CA LYS A 18 -14.40 9.42 -8.11
C LYS A 18 -14.70 10.00 -9.51
N PRO A 19 -15.43 11.11 -9.68
CA PRO A 19 -15.66 11.69 -11.01
C PRO A 19 -14.35 12.14 -11.67
N ARG A 20 -13.45 12.78 -10.92
CA ARG A 20 -12.14 13.23 -11.47
C ARG A 20 -11.29 12.05 -11.92
N LEU A 21 -11.32 10.94 -11.20
CA LEU A 21 -10.62 9.71 -11.59
C LEU A 21 -11.29 9.04 -12.80
N THR A 22 -12.61 9.01 -12.83
CA THR A 22 -13.39 8.33 -13.90
C THR A 22 -13.28 9.04 -15.23
N PHE A 23 -13.26 10.38 -15.24
CA PHE A 23 -13.26 11.22 -16.44
C PHE A 23 -11.89 11.78 -16.81
N ALA A 24 -10.83 11.44 -16.05
CA ALA A 24 -9.47 11.83 -16.42
C ALA A 24 -9.11 11.31 -17.81
N GLN A 25 -8.60 12.19 -18.65
CA GLN A 25 -8.15 11.86 -20.01
C GLN A 25 -6.68 11.42 -20.01
N THR A 26 -5.93 11.80 -18.99
CA THR A 26 -4.51 11.48 -18.82
C THR A 26 -4.22 10.95 -17.44
N LEU A 27 -3.13 10.17 -17.29
CA LEU A 27 -2.66 9.73 -15.98
C LEU A 27 -2.23 10.91 -15.09
N THR A 28 -1.75 12.00 -15.69
CA THR A 28 -1.41 13.22 -14.94
C THR A 28 -2.64 13.85 -14.29
N GLU A 29 -3.77 13.91 -14.99
CA GLU A 29 -5.04 14.38 -14.41
C GLU A 29 -5.54 13.43 -13.32
N ALA A 30 -5.48 12.13 -13.57
CA ALA A 30 -5.83 11.13 -12.57
C ALA A 30 -4.93 11.24 -11.31
N ALA A 31 -3.61 11.44 -11.47
CA ALA A 31 -2.68 11.62 -10.38
C ALA A 31 -3.01 12.85 -9.50
N ARG A 32 -3.48 13.95 -10.10
CA ARG A 32 -3.94 15.12 -9.34
C ARG A 32 -5.15 14.82 -8.47
N ALA A 33 -6.02 13.88 -8.87
CA ALA A 33 -7.16 13.47 -8.06
C ALA A 33 -6.77 12.63 -6.84
N PHE A 34 -5.59 11.98 -6.86
CA PHE A 34 -4.99 11.30 -5.71
C PHE A 34 -4.29 12.25 -4.73
N ALA A 35 -4.06 13.51 -5.08
CA ALA A 35 -3.38 14.49 -4.24
C ALA A 35 -4.28 14.97 -3.09
N LEU A 36 -4.70 14.05 -2.23
CA LEU A 36 -5.45 14.34 -1.00
C LEU A 36 -4.46 14.70 0.10
N ASN A 37 -4.65 15.87 0.70
CA ASN A 37 -3.84 16.31 1.84
C ASN A 37 -4.63 16.03 3.12
N PHE A 38 -4.12 15.12 3.93
CA PHE A 38 -4.67 14.85 5.26
C PHE A 38 -3.82 15.56 6.33
N PRO A 39 -4.45 16.15 7.35
CA PRO A 39 -3.72 16.73 8.48
C PRO A 39 -3.00 15.64 9.28
N TYR A 40 -1.84 15.98 9.79
CA TYR A 40 -1.03 15.12 10.67
C TYR A 40 -0.17 15.99 11.59
N GLU A 41 0.25 15.42 12.71
CA GLU A 41 1.27 16.01 13.56
C GLU A 41 2.65 15.61 13.04
N ALA A 42 3.52 16.58 12.81
CA ALA A 42 4.88 16.30 12.36
C ALA A 42 5.64 15.56 13.47
N PRO A 43 6.34 14.45 13.16
CA PRO A 43 7.15 13.78 14.16
C PRO A 43 8.33 14.63 14.59
N GLU A 44 8.86 14.37 15.81
CA GLU A 44 10.06 15.02 16.30
C GLU A 44 11.23 14.85 15.32
N GLY A 45 12.00 15.90 15.06
CA GLY A 45 13.06 15.93 14.06
C GLY A 45 12.58 15.98 12.61
N GLY A 46 11.24 16.04 12.38
CA GLY A 46 10.63 16.22 11.07
C GLY A 46 10.92 15.11 10.07
N PHE A 47 10.94 15.49 8.77
CA PHE A 47 11.22 14.56 7.66
C PHE A 47 12.60 14.85 7.06
N ARG A 48 13.44 13.83 7.00
CA ARG A 48 14.79 13.90 6.42
C ARG A 48 14.82 13.15 5.09
N ARG A 49 15.73 13.54 4.22
CA ARG A 49 15.96 12.90 2.92
C ARG A 49 17.25 12.10 2.94
N GLN A 50 17.21 10.94 2.33
CA GLN A 50 18.36 10.04 2.13
C GLN A 50 18.16 9.19 0.88
N ARG A 51 19.06 8.25 0.63
CA ARG A 51 18.92 7.23 -0.41
C ARG A 51 19.05 5.85 0.20
N LEU A 52 18.19 4.93 -0.21
CA LEU A 52 18.27 3.51 0.10
C LEU A 52 18.43 2.73 -1.19
N GLY A 53 19.51 1.98 -1.36
CA GLY A 53 19.78 1.24 -2.60
C GLY A 53 19.74 2.13 -3.85
N GLY A 54 20.19 3.38 -3.74
CA GLY A 54 20.11 4.36 -4.82
C GLY A 54 18.75 5.07 -4.97
N VAL A 55 17.69 4.64 -4.26
CA VAL A 55 16.33 5.21 -4.36
C VAL A 55 16.17 6.40 -3.41
N PRO A 56 15.75 7.58 -3.88
CA PRO A 56 15.46 8.71 -3.00
C PRO A 56 14.37 8.33 -1.98
N THR A 57 14.61 8.59 -0.70
CA THR A 57 13.74 8.13 0.39
C THR A 57 13.57 9.25 1.41
N GLU A 58 12.33 9.48 1.87
CA GLU A 58 12.09 10.28 3.09
C GLU A 58 12.07 9.36 4.30
N THR A 59 12.60 9.85 5.42
CA THR A 59 12.55 9.15 6.71
C THR A 59 12.10 10.07 7.82
N CYS A 60 11.36 9.54 8.80
CA CYS A 60 10.94 10.25 10.00
C CYS A 60 10.80 9.29 11.19
N GLY A 61 10.74 9.86 12.39
CA GLY A 61 10.60 9.10 13.64
C GLY A 61 11.89 8.37 14.04
N ALA A 62 11.75 7.51 15.04
CA ALA A 62 12.82 6.68 15.61
C ALA A 62 12.24 5.34 16.08
N GLY A 63 13.10 4.35 16.36
CA GLY A 63 12.69 3.03 16.83
C GLY A 63 12.80 1.95 15.75
N THR A 64 11.85 1.01 15.72
CA THR A 64 11.87 -0.14 14.80
C THR A 64 11.86 0.33 13.33
N PRO A 65 12.80 -0.13 12.49
CA PRO A 65 12.83 0.23 11.07
C PRO A 65 11.59 -0.29 10.33
N LEU A 66 10.91 0.61 9.62
CA LEU A 66 9.73 0.28 8.81
C LEU A 66 9.91 0.84 7.40
N LEU A 67 9.99 -0.02 6.40
CA LEU A 67 9.86 0.40 5.01
C LEU A 67 8.37 0.52 4.67
N TYR A 68 7.93 1.71 4.25
CA TYR A 68 6.55 1.95 3.82
C TYR A 68 6.50 2.20 2.30
N LEU A 69 5.86 1.29 1.58
CA LEU A 69 5.63 1.41 0.14
C LEU A 69 4.26 2.05 -0.13
N HIS A 70 4.27 3.26 -0.66
CA HIS A 70 3.05 4.05 -0.84
C HIS A 70 2.15 3.52 -1.98
N GLY A 71 0.84 3.76 -1.89
CA GLY A 71 -0.11 3.50 -2.96
C GLY A 71 -0.06 4.56 -4.08
N GLY A 72 -1.13 4.58 -4.90
CA GLY A 72 -1.25 5.52 -6.02
C GLY A 72 -1.27 4.84 -7.38
N ALA A 73 -1.70 3.58 -7.43
CA ALA A 73 -1.93 2.82 -8.67
C ALA A 73 -0.72 2.81 -9.62
N PHE A 74 0.52 2.87 -9.09
CA PHE A 74 1.80 2.91 -9.79
C PHE A 74 2.05 4.15 -10.67
N PHE A 75 1.16 5.15 -10.68
CA PHE A 75 1.33 6.39 -11.45
C PHE A 75 1.19 7.67 -10.61
N ALA A 76 0.82 7.54 -9.35
CA ALA A 76 0.64 8.65 -8.41
C ALA A 76 1.30 8.34 -7.06
N GLY A 77 1.31 9.34 -6.18
CA GLY A 77 1.92 9.23 -4.87
C GLY A 77 3.36 9.71 -4.82
N THR A 78 3.77 10.17 -3.66
CA THR A 78 5.14 10.60 -3.34
C THR A 78 5.36 10.43 -1.84
N PRO A 79 6.60 10.32 -1.35
CA PRO A 79 6.85 10.33 0.10
C PRO A 79 6.17 11.51 0.81
N LYS A 80 6.18 12.70 0.18
CA LYS A 80 5.54 13.90 0.75
C LYS A 80 4.04 13.75 0.93
N SER A 81 3.31 13.15 -0.04
CA SER A 81 1.87 12.93 0.07
C SER A 81 1.51 11.82 1.08
N TYR A 82 2.48 11.00 1.46
CA TYR A 82 2.34 9.91 2.44
C TYR A 82 2.89 10.24 3.83
N ARG A 83 3.32 11.49 4.06
CA ARG A 83 3.72 11.95 5.40
C ARG A 83 2.68 11.74 6.49
N PRO A 84 1.34 11.88 6.25
CA PRO A 84 0.34 11.58 7.27
C PRO A 84 0.45 10.17 7.84
N ILE A 85 0.60 9.15 7.00
CA ILE A 85 0.69 7.76 7.49
C ILE A 85 2.08 7.47 8.06
N ALA A 86 3.14 8.04 7.49
CA ALA A 86 4.49 7.92 8.03
C ALA A 86 4.59 8.52 9.43
N ALA A 87 4.02 9.71 9.65
CA ALA A 87 3.93 10.33 10.97
C ALA A 87 3.10 9.48 11.95
N GLY A 88 2.01 8.88 11.47
CA GLY A 88 1.20 7.97 12.28
C GLY A 88 1.97 6.75 12.78
N PHE A 89 2.76 6.10 11.93
CA PHE A 89 3.65 5.00 12.35
C PHE A 89 4.81 5.50 13.23
N ALA A 90 5.36 6.68 12.95
CA ALA A 90 6.41 7.28 13.79
C ALA A 90 5.91 7.52 15.23
N ALA A 91 4.67 7.99 15.40
CA ALA A 91 4.02 8.12 16.70
C ALA A 91 3.78 6.78 17.41
N GLN A 92 3.87 5.66 16.70
CA GLN A 92 3.79 4.29 17.24
C GLN A 92 5.18 3.66 17.49
N GLY A 93 6.28 4.42 17.44
CA GLY A 93 7.64 3.95 17.75
C GLY A 93 8.37 3.32 16.57
N PHE A 94 8.05 3.73 15.33
CA PHE A 94 8.77 3.29 14.13
C PHE A 94 9.66 4.39 13.57
N GLN A 95 10.82 4.01 13.08
CA GLN A 95 11.57 4.82 12.12
C GLN A 95 11.08 4.45 10.72
N VAL A 96 10.33 5.35 10.09
CA VAL A 96 9.65 5.08 8.81
C VAL A 96 10.51 5.57 7.65
N PHE A 97 10.67 4.71 6.65
CA PHE A 97 11.38 4.98 5.41
C PHE A 97 10.39 4.85 4.25
N THR A 98 10.17 5.93 3.52
CA THR A 98 9.22 5.98 2.39
C THR A 98 10.00 6.27 1.12
N PRO A 99 10.29 5.26 0.29
CA PRO A 99 11.02 5.45 -0.97
C PRO A 99 10.13 6.11 -2.03
N ALA A 100 10.73 7.03 -2.81
CA ALA A 100 10.16 7.59 -4.01
C ALA A 100 10.47 6.68 -5.20
N TYR A 101 9.88 5.51 -5.23
CA TYR A 101 10.07 4.56 -6.33
C TYR A 101 9.52 5.12 -7.66
N ARG A 102 10.11 4.71 -8.76
CA ARG A 102 9.79 5.19 -10.11
C ARG A 102 8.36 4.82 -10.52
N LEU A 103 7.65 5.77 -11.15
CA LEU A 103 6.24 5.68 -11.47
C LEU A 103 5.98 5.71 -12.99
N ALA A 104 4.93 5.01 -13.40
CA ALA A 104 4.37 5.08 -14.75
C ALA A 104 3.74 6.47 -15.01
N PRO A 105 3.60 6.89 -16.24
CA PRO A 105 4.02 6.21 -17.48
C PRO A 105 5.50 6.42 -17.82
N ARG A 106 6.20 7.28 -17.07
CA ARG A 106 7.62 7.58 -17.35
C ARG A 106 8.51 6.36 -17.11
N HIS A 107 8.18 5.57 -16.10
CA HIS A 107 8.87 4.34 -15.75
C HIS A 107 7.85 3.22 -15.58
N ILE A 108 7.79 2.35 -16.56
CA ILE A 108 6.87 1.21 -16.58
C ILE A 108 7.40 0.04 -15.75
N PHE A 109 6.61 -0.99 -15.58
CA PHE A 109 7.03 -2.26 -14.98
C PHE A 109 8.27 -2.82 -15.71
N PRO A 110 9.30 -3.28 -14.96
CA PRO A 110 9.33 -3.54 -13.52
C PRO A 110 9.98 -2.44 -12.65
N ALA A 111 10.14 -1.19 -13.13
CA ALA A 111 10.93 -0.16 -12.48
C ALA A 111 10.58 0.08 -10.98
N ALA A 112 9.28 0.18 -10.66
CA ALA A 112 8.83 0.35 -9.27
C ALA A 112 9.19 -0.87 -8.40
N PHE A 113 9.10 -2.08 -8.97
CA PHE A 113 9.47 -3.32 -8.28
C PHE A 113 10.98 -3.37 -7.98
N GLU A 114 11.82 -2.99 -8.94
CA GLU A 114 13.27 -2.96 -8.77
C GLU A 114 13.68 -1.95 -7.70
N ASP A 115 13.09 -0.75 -7.72
CA ASP A 115 13.35 0.28 -6.71
C ASP A 115 12.92 -0.16 -5.30
N ALA A 116 11.73 -0.75 -5.16
CA ALA A 116 11.24 -1.24 -3.88
C ALA A 116 12.13 -2.37 -3.33
N ARG A 117 12.56 -3.31 -4.20
CA ARG A 117 13.47 -4.39 -3.82
C ARG A 117 14.83 -3.85 -3.39
N ALA A 118 15.39 -2.88 -4.13
CA ALA A 118 16.68 -2.26 -3.81
C ALA A 118 16.62 -1.48 -2.48
N ALA A 119 15.55 -0.70 -2.27
CA ALA A 119 15.36 0.04 -1.03
C ALA A 119 15.21 -0.89 0.19
N PHE A 120 14.46 -1.99 0.06
CA PHE A 120 14.34 -2.98 1.13
C PHE A 120 15.68 -3.67 1.41
N ALA A 121 16.41 -4.09 0.37
CA ALA A 121 17.70 -4.75 0.52
C ALA A 121 18.70 -3.88 1.28
N ALA A 122 18.84 -2.61 0.87
CA ALA A 122 19.74 -1.65 1.51
C ALA A 122 19.33 -1.38 2.97
N LEU A 123 18.03 -1.26 3.26
CA LEU A 123 17.57 -1.05 4.62
C LEU A 123 17.81 -2.27 5.51
N ALA A 124 17.57 -3.47 4.99
CA ALA A 124 17.81 -4.72 5.72
C ALA A 124 19.31 -4.95 5.99
N GLU A 125 20.18 -4.60 5.04
CA GLU A 125 21.62 -4.64 5.23
C GLU A 125 22.09 -3.64 6.30
N GLU A 126 21.54 -2.41 6.29
CA GLU A 126 21.91 -1.36 7.23
C GLU A 126 21.36 -1.59 8.65
N ARG A 127 20.16 -2.17 8.80
CA ARG A 127 19.41 -2.22 10.05
C ARG A 127 19.12 -3.62 10.59
N GLY A 128 19.34 -4.66 9.81
CA GLY A 128 19.01 -6.04 10.17
C GLY A 128 17.50 -6.30 10.07
N ALA A 129 16.81 -6.44 11.20
CA ALA A 129 15.37 -6.69 11.22
C ALA A 129 14.57 -5.45 10.78
N VAL A 130 13.76 -5.60 9.74
CA VAL A 130 12.95 -4.53 9.15
C VAL A 130 11.49 -4.99 9.08
N ALA A 131 10.57 -4.12 9.49
CA ALA A 131 9.14 -4.28 9.20
C ALA A 131 8.83 -3.74 7.80
N LEU A 132 7.79 -4.28 7.16
CA LEU A 132 7.31 -3.82 5.86
C LEU A 132 5.84 -3.41 5.96
N ALA A 133 5.47 -2.28 5.37
CA ALA A 133 4.08 -1.91 5.22
C ALA A 133 3.82 -1.25 3.87
N GLY A 134 2.55 -1.18 3.49
CA GLY A 134 2.15 -0.48 2.28
C GLY A 134 0.63 -0.49 2.10
N ASP A 135 0.17 0.33 1.16
CA ASP A 135 -1.24 0.43 0.83
C ASP A 135 -1.47 0.27 -0.67
N SER A 136 -2.63 -0.28 -1.06
CA SER A 136 -3.06 -0.35 -2.46
C SER A 136 -1.99 -0.98 -3.38
N ALA A 137 -1.55 -0.27 -4.41
CA ALA A 137 -0.46 -0.67 -5.30
C ALA A 137 0.86 -0.90 -4.53
N GLY A 138 1.15 -0.09 -3.50
CA GLY A 138 2.33 -0.27 -2.65
C GLY A 138 2.27 -1.53 -1.80
N ALA A 139 1.09 -1.93 -1.34
CA ALA A 139 0.89 -3.21 -0.65
C ALA A 139 1.08 -4.40 -1.61
N GLY A 140 0.56 -4.30 -2.84
CA GLY A 140 0.85 -5.29 -3.89
C GLY A 140 2.34 -5.38 -4.20
N LEU A 141 3.01 -4.23 -4.30
CA LEU A 141 4.46 -4.13 -4.50
C LEU A 141 5.24 -4.80 -3.38
N ALA A 142 4.86 -4.56 -2.11
CA ALA A 142 5.46 -5.19 -0.93
C ALA A 142 5.37 -6.72 -1.00
N LEU A 143 4.20 -7.25 -1.33
CA LEU A 143 3.97 -8.68 -1.49
C LEU A 143 4.79 -9.27 -2.64
N GLY A 144 4.87 -8.58 -3.78
CA GLY A 144 5.69 -9.01 -4.91
C GLY A 144 7.18 -9.04 -4.58
N VAL A 145 7.68 -8.04 -3.85
CA VAL A 145 9.07 -7.99 -3.38
C VAL A 145 9.34 -9.13 -2.41
N MET A 146 8.49 -9.37 -1.41
CA MET A 146 8.66 -10.48 -0.47
C MET A 146 8.68 -11.84 -1.18
N ALA A 147 7.75 -12.08 -2.10
CA ALA A 147 7.69 -13.34 -2.85
C ALA A 147 8.95 -13.58 -3.71
N ALA A 148 9.46 -12.53 -4.37
CA ALA A 148 10.68 -12.62 -5.15
C ALA A 148 11.91 -12.87 -4.26
N ARG A 149 12.07 -12.14 -3.16
CA ARG A 149 13.16 -12.33 -2.20
C ARG A 149 13.14 -13.72 -1.58
N ARG A 150 11.94 -14.22 -1.24
CA ARG A 150 11.79 -15.60 -0.73
C ARG A 150 12.24 -16.63 -1.75
N ARG A 151 11.84 -16.48 -3.03
CA ARG A 151 12.27 -17.35 -4.13
C ARG A 151 13.79 -17.34 -4.29
N ASP A 152 14.39 -16.17 -4.19
CA ASP A 152 15.82 -15.95 -4.43
C ASP A 152 16.68 -16.25 -3.18
N GLY A 153 16.08 -16.73 -2.07
CA GLY A 153 16.78 -17.06 -0.82
C GLY A 153 17.32 -15.87 -0.05
N GLU A 154 16.79 -14.68 -0.31
CA GLU A 154 17.21 -13.42 0.33
C GLU A 154 16.44 -13.18 1.65
N SER A 155 16.98 -12.27 2.50
CA SER A 155 16.34 -11.89 3.75
C SER A 155 14.94 -11.33 3.54
N LEU A 156 14.02 -11.65 4.44
CA LEU A 156 12.64 -11.19 4.44
C LEU A 156 12.39 -10.19 5.59
N PRO A 157 11.34 -9.36 5.53
CA PRO A 157 10.92 -8.60 6.70
C PRO A 157 10.46 -9.54 7.82
N GLY A 158 10.56 -9.12 9.08
CA GLY A 158 10.05 -9.90 10.21
C GLY A 158 8.53 -10.07 10.17
N ALA A 159 7.81 -9.04 9.68
CA ALA A 159 6.37 -9.07 9.44
C ALA A 159 5.97 -7.99 8.44
N ALA A 160 4.76 -8.09 7.87
CA ALA A 160 4.22 -7.05 7.01
C ALA A 160 2.77 -6.68 7.34
N ALA A 161 2.45 -5.36 7.26
CA ALA A 161 1.10 -4.82 7.40
C ALA A 161 0.65 -4.14 6.10
N LEU A 162 -0.46 -4.60 5.54
CA LEU A 162 -0.88 -4.29 4.18
C LEU A 162 -2.32 -3.75 4.18
N PHE A 163 -2.51 -2.56 3.62
CA PHE A 163 -3.81 -1.90 3.58
C PHE A 163 -4.38 -1.94 2.16
N SER A 164 -5.59 -2.52 2.02
CA SER A 164 -6.30 -2.58 0.74
C SER A 164 -5.42 -3.06 -0.44
N PRO A 165 -4.69 -4.19 -0.33
CA PRO A 165 -3.65 -4.57 -1.28
C PRO A 165 -4.21 -4.86 -2.68
N TRP A 166 -3.59 -4.27 -3.71
CA TRP A 166 -3.87 -4.61 -5.11
C TRP A 166 -2.96 -5.76 -5.53
N THR A 167 -3.48 -6.98 -5.48
CA THR A 167 -2.72 -8.22 -5.71
C THR A 167 -2.92 -8.83 -7.10
N ASP A 168 -3.89 -8.33 -7.88
CA ASP A 168 -4.28 -8.87 -9.18
C ASP A 168 -4.48 -7.78 -10.23
N LEU A 169 -3.44 -7.48 -11.00
CA LEU A 169 -3.51 -6.48 -12.06
C LEU A 169 -4.33 -6.95 -13.29
N ALA A 170 -4.70 -8.23 -13.35
CA ALA A 170 -5.66 -8.73 -14.33
C ALA A 170 -7.13 -8.33 -13.99
N VAL A 171 -7.36 -7.81 -12.76
CA VAL A 171 -8.66 -7.33 -12.28
C VAL A 171 -9.75 -8.42 -12.44
N THR A 172 -9.45 -9.63 -11.94
CA THR A 172 -10.32 -10.81 -12.07
C THR A 172 -11.21 -11.04 -10.85
N GLY A 173 -11.01 -10.33 -9.73
CA GLY A 173 -11.84 -10.42 -8.53
C GLY A 173 -13.31 -10.06 -8.82
N ALA A 174 -14.26 -10.80 -8.22
CA ALA A 174 -15.69 -10.53 -8.40
C ALA A 174 -16.08 -9.16 -7.84
N SER A 175 -15.48 -8.74 -6.71
CA SER A 175 -15.73 -7.45 -6.08
C SER A 175 -15.44 -6.26 -7.01
N ALA A 176 -14.54 -6.41 -7.99
CA ALA A 176 -14.29 -5.37 -8.99
C ALA A 176 -15.52 -5.04 -9.87
N ARG A 177 -16.52 -5.92 -9.90
CA ARG A 177 -17.83 -5.70 -10.55
C ARG A 177 -18.92 -5.46 -9.52
N GLU A 178 -19.02 -6.31 -8.51
CA GLU A 178 -20.09 -6.28 -7.51
C GLU A 178 -20.07 -4.99 -6.68
N ASN A 179 -18.90 -4.45 -6.38
CA ASN A 179 -18.72 -3.24 -5.58
C ASN A 179 -18.56 -1.94 -6.41
N GLU A 180 -18.66 -1.98 -7.75
CA GLU A 180 -18.42 -0.79 -8.59
C GLU A 180 -19.32 0.40 -8.24
N GLY A 181 -20.60 0.14 -7.90
CA GLY A 181 -21.53 1.15 -7.41
C GLY A 181 -21.32 1.52 -5.94
N ARG A 182 -20.70 0.65 -5.14
CA ARG A 182 -20.50 0.80 -3.69
C ARG A 182 -19.19 1.46 -3.34
N ASP A 183 -18.12 1.17 -4.08
CA ASP A 183 -16.81 1.80 -3.90
C ASP A 183 -16.91 3.32 -4.09
N PRO A 184 -16.51 4.13 -3.09
CA PRO A 184 -16.62 5.58 -3.17
C PRO A 184 -15.54 6.23 -4.03
N MET A 185 -14.52 5.50 -4.47
CA MET A 185 -13.32 6.08 -5.09
C MET A 185 -13.06 5.53 -6.49
N PHE A 186 -13.18 4.22 -6.70
CA PHE A 186 -12.73 3.57 -7.94
C PHE A 186 -13.87 3.06 -8.83
N THR A 187 -13.53 2.89 -10.11
CA THR A 187 -14.28 2.10 -11.08
C THR A 187 -13.39 0.99 -11.64
N ARG A 188 -13.99 -0.09 -12.10
CA ARG A 188 -13.25 -1.19 -12.74
C ARG A 188 -12.47 -0.73 -13.97
N LYS A 189 -13.03 0.21 -14.75
CA LYS A 189 -12.36 0.81 -15.91
C LYS A 189 -11.05 1.47 -15.48
N MET A 190 -11.07 2.24 -14.40
CA MET A 190 -9.88 2.93 -13.89
C MET A 190 -8.79 1.94 -13.46
N LEU A 191 -9.13 0.87 -12.72
CA LEU A 191 -8.16 -0.17 -12.34
C LEU A 191 -7.51 -0.78 -13.57
N LYS A 192 -8.29 -1.12 -14.60
CA LYS A 192 -7.75 -1.65 -15.87
C LYS A 192 -6.85 -0.66 -16.59
N THR A 193 -7.24 0.62 -16.64
CA THR A 193 -6.41 1.67 -17.27
C THR A 193 -5.07 1.82 -16.55
N ALA A 194 -5.08 1.85 -15.21
CA ALA A 194 -3.87 1.96 -14.41
C ALA A 194 -2.97 0.72 -14.57
N SER A 195 -3.55 -0.48 -14.53
CA SER A 195 -2.84 -1.74 -14.78
C SER A 195 -2.17 -1.74 -16.14
N HIS A 196 -2.90 -1.39 -17.20
CA HIS A 196 -2.37 -1.33 -18.57
C HIS A 196 -1.21 -0.34 -18.69
N ALA A 197 -1.36 0.85 -18.12
CA ALA A 197 -0.33 1.89 -18.15
C ALA A 197 0.95 1.51 -17.40
N TYR A 198 0.81 0.81 -16.26
CA TYR A 198 1.96 0.34 -15.50
C TYR A 198 2.67 -0.82 -16.19
N LEU A 199 1.91 -1.81 -16.67
CA LEU A 199 2.45 -3.04 -17.26
C LEU A 199 3.04 -2.81 -18.66
N ALA A 200 2.49 -1.87 -19.45
CA ALA A 200 2.95 -1.52 -20.80
C ALA A 200 3.22 -2.76 -21.70
N GLY A 201 2.30 -3.72 -21.66
CA GLY A 201 2.40 -4.96 -22.44
C GLY A 201 2.95 -6.17 -21.68
N ALA A 202 3.49 -5.99 -20.47
CA ALA A 202 3.87 -7.12 -19.62
C ALA A 202 2.63 -7.91 -19.17
N SER A 203 2.82 -9.20 -18.82
CA SER A 203 1.73 -10.04 -18.36
C SER A 203 1.07 -9.49 -17.09
N PRO A 204 -0.26 -9.32 -17.06
CA PRO A 204 -0.95 -8.91 -15.83
C PRO A 204 -0.97 -10.02 -14.75
N ARG A 205 -0.41 -11.19 -15.05
CA ARG A 205 -0.21 -12.30 -14.11
C ARG A 205 1.25 -12.52 -13.75
N ASP A 206 2.16 -11.61 -14.13
CA ASP A 206 3.55 -11.65 -13.66
C ASP A 206 3.55 -11.54 -12.12
N PRO A 207 4.12 -12.51 -11.38
CA PRO A 207 4.04 -12.53 -9.92
C PRO A 207 4.73 -11.33 -9.25
N ARG A 208 5.62 -10.63 -9.94
CA ARG A 208 6.27 -9.40 -9.44
C ARG A 208 5.32 -8.21 -9.45
N ALA A 209 4.35 -8.21 -10.38
CA ALA A 209 3.33 -7.16 -10.50
C ALA A 209 2.02 -7.57 -9.83
N SER A 210 1.68 -8.86 -9.88
CA SER A 210 0.46 -9.46 -9.34
C SER A 210 0.78 -10.60 -8.39
N PRO A 211 1.10 -10.30 -7.13
CA PRO A 211 1.54 -11.30 -6.15
C PRO A 211 0.48 -12.37 -5.83
N LEU A 212 -0.76 -12.17 -6.23
CA LEU A 212 -1.77 -13.23 -6.19
C LEU A 212 -1.32 -14.48 -6.94
N TYR A 213 -0.47 -14.37 -7.96
CA TYR A 213 0.01 -15.49 -8.76
C TYR A 213 1.39 -16.02 -8.34
N ALA A 214 1.97 -15.45 -7.29
CA ALA A 214 3.27 -15.87 -6.75
C ALA A 214 3.18 -17.18 -5.95
N GLU A 215 4.35 -17.82 -5.72
CA GLU A 215 4.54 -18.81 -4.67
C GLU A 215 4.61 -18.08 -3.32
N LEU A 216 3.81 -18.53 -2.34
CA LEU A 216 3.63 -17.82 -1.07
C LEU A 216 4.21 -18.56 0.13
N SER A 217 4.64 -19.82 -0.01
CA SER A 217 5.20 -20.59 1.11
C SER A 217 6.43 -19.89 1.70
N GLY A 218 6.51 -19.82 3.03
CA GLY A 218 7.63 -19.22 3.75
C GLY A 218 7.66 -17.68 3.72
N LEU A 219 6.58 -17.02 3.32
CA LEU A 219 6.42 -15.59 3.60
C LEU A 219 6.28 -15.32 5.10
N PRO A 220 6.71 -14.15 5.59
CA PRO A 220 6.60 -13.78 6.99
C PRO A 220 5.12 -13.61 7.41
N PRO A 221 4.84 -13.46 8.72
CA PRO A 221 3.51 -13.12 9.20
C PRO A 221 2.95 -11.85 8.54
N LEU A 222 1.68 -11.91 8.12
CA LEU A 222 1.00 -10.83 7.39
C LEU A 222 -0.25 -10.36 8.14
N MET A 223 -0.42 -9.05 8.27
CA MET A 223 -1.70 -8.43 8.62
C MET A 223 -2.25 -7.69 7.40
N ILE A 224 -3.50 -7.97 7.06
CA ILE A 224 -4.16 -7.38 5.90
C ILE A 224 -5.47 -6.73 6.35
N HIS A 225 -5.60 -5.42 6.11
CA HIS A 225 -6.83 -4.68 6.31
C HIS A 225 -7.42 -4.29 4.96
N VAL A 226 -8.72 -4.49 4.80
CA VAL A 226 -9.43 -4.22 3.54
C VAL A 226 -10.83 -3.69 3.84
N ALA A 227 -11.32 -2.75 3.04
CA ALA A 227 -12.69 -2.24 3.18
C ALA A 227 -13.69 -3.21 2.54
N GLU A 228 -14.86 -3.34 3.16
CA GLU A 228 -15.91 -4.26 2.69
C GLU A 228 -16.47 -3.88 1.31
N ASP A 229 -16.59 -2.56 1.06
CA ASP A 229 -17.23 -2.01 -0.13
C ASP A 229 -16.26 -1.64 -1.26
N GLU A 230 -14.95 -1.90 -1.12
CA GLU A 230 -13.98 -1.56 -2.15
C GLU A 230 -13.87 -2.60 -3.28
N LEU A 231 -13.42 -2.16 -4.46
CA LEU A 231 -13.22 -3.03 -5.61
C LEU A 231 -12.13 -4.09 -5.36
N LEU A 232 -11.14 -3.77 -4.54
CA LEU A 232 -10.00 -4.64 -4.22
C LEU A 232 -10.26 -5.60 -3.04
N ARG A 233 -11.51 -5.68 -2.53
CA ARG A 233 -11.85 -6.62 -1.45
C ARG A 233 -11.42 -8.05 -1.78
N ASP A 234 -11.77 -8.53 -2.97
CA ASP A 234 -11.47 -9.91 -3.36
C ASP A 234 -9.98 -10.15 -3.65
N ASP A 235 -9.23 -9.11 -3.99
CA ASP A 235 -7.77 -9.18 -4.07
C ASP A 235 -7.18 -9.62 -2.73
N ALA A 236 -7.60 -8.96 -1.64
CA ALA A 236 -7.19 -9.30 -0.29
C ALA A 236 -7.69 -10.70 0.13
N LEU A 237 -8.98 -10.99 -0.08
CA LEU A 237 -9.59 -12.27 0.34
C LEU A 237 -8.94 -13.47 -0.37
N ARG A 238 -8.74 -13.37 -1.68
CA ARG A 238 -8.11 -14.43 -2.50
C ARG A 238 -6.65 -14.62 -2.14
N PHE A 239 -5.92 -13.52 -1.91
CA PHE A 239 -4.54 -13.58 -1.49
C PHE A 239 -4.40 -14.27 -0.13
N VAL A 240 -5.18 -13.84 0.89
CA VAL A 240 -5.20 -14.47 2.22
C VAL A 240 -5.54 -15.95 2.15
N ALA A 241 -6.55 -16.34 1.37
CA ALA A 241 -6.91 -17.74 1.20
C ALA A 241 -5.77 -18.58 0.61
N ARG A 242 -4.98 -18.02 -0.32
CA ARG A 242 -3.79 -18.69 -0.87
C ARG A 242 -2.64 -18.73 0.13
N ALA A 243 -2.38 -17.61 0.84
CA ALA A 243 -1.30 -17.53 1.83
C ALA A 243 -1.51 -18.53 2.98
N ARG A 244 -2.75 -18.62 3.50
CA ARG A 244 -3.10 -19.62 4.54
C ARG A 244 -2.91 -21.06 4.06
N ARG A 245 -3.31 -21.37 2.82
CA ARG A 245 -3.07 -22.71 2.23
C ARG A 245 -1.58 -23.02 2.06
N ALA A 246 -0.74 -21.99 1.89
CA ALA A 246 0.71 -22.11 1.82
C ALA A 246 1.39 -22.11 3.21
N GLY A 247 0.62 -22.14 4.30
CA GLY A 247 1.13 -22.18 5.67
C GLY A 247 1.57 -20.82 6.22
N VAL A 248 1.24 -19.71 5.57
CA VAL A 248 1.61 -18.36 6.03
C VAL A 248 0.64 -17.89 7.11
N GLU A 249 1.19 -17.43 8.25
CA GLU A 249 0.39 -16.77 9.30
C GLU A 249 -0.24 -15.48 8.73
N THR A 250 -1.57 -15.41 8.68
CA THR A 250 -2.27 -14.24 8.14
C THR A 250 -3.41 -13.80 9.03
N THR A 251 -3.39 -12.54 9.43
CA THR A 251 -4.50 -11.82 10.07
C THR A 251 -5.22 -10.98 9.03
N LEU A 252 -6.53 -11.22 8.84
CA LEU A 252 -7.37 -10.44 7.94
C LEU A 252 -8.40 -9.66 8.75
N ARG A 253 -8.52 -8.35 8.47
CA ARG A 253 -9.56 -7.47 9.01
C ARG A 253 -10.38 -6.89 7.86
N LEU A 254 -11.65 -7.27 7.79
CA LEU A 254 -12.63 -6.66 6.89
C LEU A 254 -13.32 -5.51 7.63
N TRP A 255 -13.13 -4.28 7.14
CA TRP A 255 -13.66 -3.08 7.78
C TRP A 255 -14.93 -2.59 7.06
N PRO A 256 -16.06 -2.48 7.77
CA PRO A 256 -17.31 -2.03 7.16
C PRO A 256 -17.33 -0.51 6.95
N ARG A 257 -17.90 -0.09 5.83
CA ARG A 257 -18.24 1.31 5.54
C ARG A 257 -17.09 2.32 5.55
N VAL A 258 -15.83 1.89 5.49
CA VAL A 258 -14.68 2.77 5.31
C VAL A 258 -14.29 2.86 3.83
N PRO A 259 -13.66 3.95 3.36
CA PRO A 259 -13.15 4.04 1.99
C PRO A 259 -11.85 3.26 1.81
N HIS A 260 -11.43 3.05 0.57
CA HIS A 260 -10.11 2.51 0.24
C HIS A 260 -8.98 3.28 0.92
N CYS A 261 -8.03 2.58 1.56
CA CYS A 261 -6.86 3.15 2.26
C CYS A 261 -7.19 4.26 3.28
N TRP A 262 -8.25 4.07 4.07
CA TRP A 262 -8.72 5.03 5.08
C TRP A 262 -7.67 5.38 6.15
N GLN A 263 -6.62 4.59 6.30
CA GLN A 263 -5.50 4.82 7.20
C GLN A 263 -4.76 6.13 6.90
N LEU A 264 -4.78 6.58 5.65
CA LEU A 264 -4.21 7.89 5.27
C LEU A 264 -4.88 9.06 6.00
N ALA A 265 -6.15 8.89 6.40
CA ALA A 265 -6.92 9.88 7.16
C ALA A 265 -6.81 9.71 8.68
N GLN A 266 -5.82 8.97 9.20
CA GLN A 266 -5.67 8.63 10.62
C GLN A 266 -5.66 9.86 11.55
N GLY A 267 -5.20 11.03 11.07
CA GLY A 267 -5.20 12.27 11.86
C GLY A 267 -6.59 12.90 12.07
N VAL A 268 -7.61 12.45 11.34
CA VAL A 268 -8.98 13.00 11.40
C VAL A 268 -10.08 11.92 11.40
N MET A 269 -9.75 10.64 11.23
CA MET A 269 -10.69 9.52 11.20
C MET A 269 -10.31 8.50 12.27
N ALA A 270 -11.20 8.22 13.22
CA ALA A 270 -10.93 7.29 14.32
C ALA A 270 -10.63 5.86 13.81
N GLU A 271 -11.36 5.40 12.79
CA GLU A 271 -11.16 4.08 12.17
C GLU A 271 -9.80 4.00 11.46
N GLY A 272 -9.31 5.12 10.90
CA GLY A 272 -7.97 5.19 10.30
C GLY A 272 -6.89 5.02 11.37
N LEU A 273 -7.02 5.72 12.48
CA LEU A 273 -6.11 5.63 13.62
C LEU A 273 -6.15 4.22 14.25
N ALA A 274 -7.34 3.66 14.50
CA ALA A 274 -7.48 2.33 15.08
C ALA A 274 -6.83 1.24 14.20
N SER A 275 -7.07 1.30 12.88
CA SER A 275 -6.45 0.38 11.92
C SER A 275 -4.92 0.49 11.91
N LEU A 276 -4.38 1.71 11.96
CA LEU A 276 -2.94 1.94 12.01
C LEU A 276 -2.33 1.45 13.32
N GLN A 277 -2.97 1.70 14.45
CA GLN A 277 -2.52 1.23 15.77
C GLN A 277 -2.50 -0.29 15.87
N GLU A 278 -3.53 -0.98 15.34
CA GLU A 278 -3.56 -2.45 15.28
C GLU A 278 -2.40 -2.99 14.43
N ALA A 279 -2.16 -2.40 13.25
CA ALA A 279 -1.06 -2.76 12.38
C ALA A 279 0.31 -2.52 13.05
N ALA A 280 0.48 -1.39 13.72
CA ALA A 280 1.70 -1.06 14.45
C ALA A 280 1.96 -2.05 15.61
N GLY A 281 0.93 -2.43 16.37
CA GLY A 281 1.00 -3.46 17.41
C GLY A 281 1.48 -4.79 16.85
N PHE A 282 0.84 -5.26 15.77
CA PHE A 282 1.19 -6.50 15.08
C PHE A 282 2.65 -6.51 14.61
N LEU A 283 3.12 -5.41 14.00
CA LEU A 283 4.51 -5.31 13.51
C LEU A 283 5.52 -5.31 14.67
N ARG A 284 5.27 -4.58 15.77
CA ARG A 284 6.18 -4.56 16.94
C ARG A 284 6.36 -5.92 17.59
N GLU A 285 5.33 -6.74 17.64
CA GLU A 285 5.38 -8.08 18.22
C GLU A 285 6.19 -9.05 17.38
N ARG A 286 6.25 -8.86 16.04
CA ARG A 286 6.77 -9.85 15.09
C ARG A 286 7.99 -9.40 14.29
N ALA A 287 8.26 -8.10 14.19
CA ALA A 287 9.42 -7.57 13.46
C ALA A 287 10.68 -7.42 14.37
N LYS A 288 10.95 -8.47 15.16
CA LYS A 288 12.13 -8.53 16.05
C LYS A 288 13.26 -9.30 15.37
#